data_f45205ab0916de8a39d1fb140b788aad
#
_entry.id   f45205ab0916de8a39d1fb140b788aad
#
_cell.length_a   1.000
_cell.length_b   1.000
_cell.length_c   1.000
_cell.angle_alpha   90.00
_cell.angle_beta   90.00
_cell.angle_gamma   90.00
#
_symmetry.space_group_name_H-M   'P 1'
#
loop_
_entity.id
_entity.type
_entity.pdbx_description
1 polymer ?
#
loop_
_entity_poly.entity_id
_entity_poly.type
_entity_poly.pdbx_seq_one_letter_code
_entity_poly.pdbx_strand_id
1 'polypeptide(L)'
;MFYVFLANGFEECEALAPVDILRRADIAVKTVGVGGKTIIGSHGISVNCDTDNLNLTTDGLEGIILPGGMPGTLNLEKDSTVQKFIDYSACNNLLICAICAAPSILGHKNLLNGKTATCFPGFEKELLGATLSPDPVVRDGNIITAYGAGAAFDFGFEILSAVKGKDFSDNLRKQMKYK
;
A
#
# COMPACT_ATOMS: atom_id res chain seq x y z
N MET A 1 1.93 13.95 -1.52
CA MET A 1 2.09 13.27 -0.20
C MET A 1 1.37 11.93 -0.20
N PHE A 2 1.96 10.91 0.44
CA PHE A 2 1.33 9.59 0.62
C PHE A 2 0.98 9.31 2.07
N TYR A 3 -0.12 8.57 2.28
CA TYR A 3 -0.43 7.95 3.58
C TYR A 3 -0.22 6.44 3.49
N VAL A 4 0.49 5.89 4.48
CA VAL A 4 0.64 4.44 4.69
C VAL A 4 -0.13 4.08 5.94
N PHE A 5 -1.25 3.40 5.79
CA PHE A 5 -2.13 3.03 6.90
C PHE A 5 -1.63 1.76 7.58
N LEU A 6 -1.32 1.85 8.87
CA LEU A 6 -0.87 0.74 9.70
C LEU A 6 -1.93 0.40 10.75
N ALA A 7 -2.36 -0.83 10.81
CA ALA A 7 -3.22 -1.34 11.87
C ALA A 7 -2.54 -2.52 12.58
N ASN A 8 -2.86 -2.78 13.84
CA ASN A 8 -2.26 -3.89 14.58
C ASN A 8 -2.37 -5.21 13.79
N GLY A 9 -1.25 -5.91 13.66
CA GLY A 9 -1.09 -7.11 12.85
C GLY A 9 -0.73 -6.84 11.38
N PHE A 10 -0.29 -5.62 11.03
CA PHE A 10 0.27 -5.34 9.70
C PHE A 10 1.58 -6.11 9.47
N GLU A 11 1.96 -6.34 8.22
CA GLU A 11 3.25 -6.95 7.89
C GLU A 11 4.32 -5.86 7.76
N GLU A 12 5.40 -6.02 8.54
CA GLU A 12 6.41 -4.98 8.75
C GLU A 12 7.18 -4.61 7.49
N CYS A 13 7.63 -5.61 6.72
CA CYS A 13 8.41 -5.37 5.49
C CYS A 13 7.55 -4.71 4.41
N GLU A 14 6.29 -5.13 4.30
CA GLU A 14 5.35 -4.61 3.30
C GLU A 14 5.02 -3.13 3.53
N ALA A 15 5.03 -2.71 4.78
CA ALA A 15 4.81 -1.32 5.15
C ALA A 15 6.08 -0.47 5.04
N LEU A 16 7.20 -0.93 5.62
CA LEU A 16 8.36 -0.09 5.84
C LEU A 16 9.29 0.01 4.61
N ALA A 17 9.34 -1.02 3.74
CA ALA A 17 10.13 -0.94 2.53
C ALA A 17 9.64 0.17 1.57
N PRO A 18 8.35 0.30 1.21
CA PRO A 18 7.90 1.43 0.41
C PRO A 18 8.05 2.78 1.11
N VAL A 19 7.90 2.86 2.45
CA VAL A 19 8.15 4.10 3.20
C VAL A 19 9.61 4.54 3.04
N ASP A 20 10.58 3.65 3.23
CA ASP A 20 12.01 3.96 3.09
C ASP A 20 12.33 4.40 1.65
N ILE A 21 11.86 3.67 0.65
CA ILE A 21 12.10 3.99 -0.77
C ILE A 21 11.56 5.37 -1.13
N LEU A 22 10.31 5.67 -0.76
CA LEU A 22 9.69 6.94 -1.10
C LEU A 22 10.34 8.11 -0.37
N ARG A 23 10.72 7.93 0.90
CA ARG A 23 11.45 8.96 1.66
C ARG A 23 12.85 9.23 1.09
N ARG A 24 13.58 8.21 0.63
CA ARG A 24 14.86 8.38 -0.09
C ARG A 24 14.71 9.16 -1.38
N ALA A 25 13.54 9.12 -1.99
CA ALA A 25 13.21 9.86 -3.20
C ALA A 25 12.65 11.27 -2.92
N ASP A 26 12.73 11.76 -1.67
CA ASP A 26 12.15 13.03 -1.22
C ASP A 26 10.64 13.16 -1.52
N ILE A 27 9.93 12.04 -1.47
CA ILE A 27 8.47 12.03 -1.53
C ILE A 27 7.93 12.12 -0.10
N ALA A 28 7.01 13.07 0.13
CA ALA A 28 6.37 13.22 1.41
C ALA A 28 5.49 11.98 1.72
N VAL A 29 5.87 11.23 2.76
CA VAL A 29 5.16 10.02 3.22
C VAL A 29 4.93 10.13 4.71
N LYS A 30 3.70 9.87 5.14
CA LYS A 30 3.35 9.73 6.56
C LYS A 30 2.80 8.33 6.83
N THR A 31 3.35 7.68 7.83
CA THR A 31 2.73 6.49 8.42
C THR A 31 1.58 6.92 9.32
N VAL A 32 0.44 6.27 9.16
CA VAL A 32 -0.81 6.58 9.86
C VAL A 32 -1.23 5.37 10.69
N GLY A 33 -1.22 5.52 12.01
CA GLY A 33 -1.65 4.46 12.90
C GLY A 33 -3.17 4.44 13.07
N VAL A 34 -3.78 3.30 12.76
CA VAL A 34 -5.22 3.05 12.94
C VAL A 34 -5.49 2.56 14.34
N GLY A 35 -6.21 3.37 15.12
CA GLY A 35 -6.51 3.09 16.52
C GLY A 35 -5.45 3.57 17.50
N GLY A 36 -4.46 4.35 17.04
CA GLY A 36 -3.43 4.97 17.88
C GLY A 36 -2.10 5.15 17.15
N LYS A 37 -1.17 5.88 17.76
CA LYS A 37 0.14 6.17 17.13
C LYS A 37 1.13 5.00 17.18
N THR A 38 1.03 4.14 18.16
CA THR A 38 1.92 2.97 18.29
C THR A 38 1.18 1.73 17.80
N ILE A 39 1.66 1.14 16.72
CA ILE A 39 1.07 -0.02 16.08
C ILE A 39 2.05 -1.18 16.15
N ILE A 40 1.55 -2.37 16.47
CA ILE A 40 2.34 -3.59 16.55
C ILE A 40 2.10 -4.43 15.32
N GLY A 41 3.17 -4.76 14.61
CA GLY A 41 3.13 -5.62 13.44
C GLY A 41 2.88 -7.09 13.76
N SER A 42 2.67 -7.89 12.72
CA SER A 42 2.37 -9.32 12.82
C SER A 42 3.51 -10.15 13.44
N HIS A 43 4.73 -9.62 13.40
CA HIS A 43 5.93 -10.25 13.99
C HIS A 43 6.37 -9.57 15.28
N GLY A 44 5.50 -8.76 15.91
CA GLY A 44 5.72 -8.15 17.22
C GLY A 44 6.59 -6.90 17.21
N ILE A 45 6.93 -6.34 16.06
CA ILE A 45 7.71 -5.10 15.97
C ILE A 45 6.77 -3.90 16.10
N SER A 46 7.05 -3.07 17.11
CA SER A 46 6.29 -1.84 17.35
C SER A 46 6.78 -0.70 16.47
N VAL A 47 5.87 -0.03 15.81
CA VAL A 47 6.13 1.16 15.00
C VAL A 47 5.40 2.36 15.58
N ASN A 48 6.14 3.44 15.87
CA ASN A 48 5.55 4.74 16.17
C ASN A 48 5.27 5.46 14.86
N CYS A 49 3.99 5.58 14.50
CA CYS A 49 3.55 6.25 13.30
C CYS A 49 3.74 7.77 13.40
N ASP A 50 3.90 8.43 12.26
CA ASP A 50 4.01 9.89 12.19
C ASP A 50 2.75 10.58 12.73
N THR A 51 1.59 9.96 12.50
CA THR A 51 0.28 10.44 12.98
C THR A 51 -0.67 9.27 13.25
N ASP A 52 -1.80 9.56 13.89
CA ASP A 52 -2.96 8.64 13.96
C ASP A 52 -4.00 9.00 12.87
N ASN A 53 -5.06 8.20 12.81
CA ASN A 53 -6.12 8.34 11.80
C ASN A 53 -7.24 9.34 12.18
N LEU A 54 -7.10 10.13 13.26
CA LEU A 54 -8.17 10.98 13.75
C LEU A 54 -8.32 12.32 13.01
N ASN A 55 -7.20 12.94 12.60
CA ASN A 55 -7.17 14.29 12.02
C ASN A 55 -6.37 14.33 10.72
N LEU A 56 -6.75 13.52 9.75
CA LEU A 56 -6.10 13.48 8.44
C LEU A 56 -6.78 14.47 7.48
N THR A 57 -5.97 15.07 6.60
CA THR A 57 -6.44 15.90 5.48
C THR A 57 -6.16 15.23 4.15
N THR A 58 -6.96 15.53 3.16
CA THR A 58 -6.73 15.13 1.77
C THR A 58 -5.91 16.15 0.97
N ASP A 59 -5.53 17.27 1.59
CA ASP A 59 -4.76 18.32 0.92
C ASP A 59 -3.38 17.82 0.48
N GLY A 60 -3.12 17.92 -0.81
CA GLY A 60 -1.88 17.44 -1.40
C GLY A 60 -1.69 15.91 -1.36
N LEU A 61 -2.77 15.15 -1.15
CA LEU A 61 -2.71 13.69 -1.23
C LEU A 61 -2.49 13.25 -2.68
N GLU A 62 -1.50 12.38 -2.90
CA GLU A 62 -1.16 11.79 -4.19
C GLU A 62 -1.47 10.29 -4.22
N GLY A 63 -1.57 9.67 -3.05
CA GLY A 63 -1.92 8.25 -2.96
C GLY A 63 -1.92 7.70 -1.55
N ILE A 64 -2.38 6.46 -1.45
CA ILE A 64 -2.44 5.67 -0.23
C ILE A 64 -1.76 4.31 -0.41
N ILE A 65 -1.21 3.78 0.66
CA ILE A 65 -0.55 2.47 0.69
C ILE A 65 -1.18 1.64 1.82
N LEU A 66 -1.62 0.45 1.47
CA LEU A 66 -2.25 -0.52 2.36
C LEU A 66 -1.36 -1.77 2.43
N PRO A 67 -0.57 -1.95 3.49
CA PRO A 67 0.17 -3.18 3.73
C PRO A 67 -0.78 -4.32 4.10
N GLY A 68 -0.31 -5.55 3.89
CA GLY A 68 -1.00 -6.73 4.33
C GLY A 68 -0.71 -7.09 5.78
N GLY A 69 -0.63 -8.39 6.03
CA GLY A 69 -0.56 -8.96 7.38
C GLY A 69 -1.95 -9.20 7.97
N MET A 70 -2.02 -10.22 8.85
CA MET A 70 -3.27 -10.57 9.52
C MET A 70 -3.08 -10.47 11.03
N PRO A 71 -4.00 -9.84 11.78
CA PRO A 71 -5.29 -9.30 11.32
C PRO A 71 -5.24 -7.85 10.81
N GLY A 72 -4.05 -7.30 10.47
CA GLY A 72 -3.86 -5.92 10.03
C GLY A 72 -4.79 -5.54 8.87
N THR A 73 -4.84 -6.37 7.82
CA THR A 73 -5.74 -6.16 6.66
C THR A 73 -7.21 -6.04 7.07
N LEU A 74 -7.68 -6.93 7.94
CA LEU A 74 -9.07 -6.88 8.43
C LEU A 74 -9.35 -5.63 9.28
N ASN A 75 -8.35 -5.17 10.03
CA ASN A 75 -8.46 -3.95 10.84
C ASN A 75 -8.49 -2.71 9.95
N LEU A 76 -7.70 -2.67 8.87
CA LEU A 76 -7.76 -1.60 7.85
C LEU A 76 -9.12 -1.58 7.15
N GLU A 77 -9.63 -2.75 6.77
CA GLU A 77 -10.90 -2.86 6.07
C GLU A 77 -12.09 -2.35 6.90
N LYS A 78 -12.07 -2.60 8.21
CA LYS A 78 -13.14 -2.18 9.14
C LYS A 78 -13.08 -0.70 9.52
N ASP A 79 -11.94 -0.05 9.34
CA ASP A 79 -11.76 1.35 9.76
C ASP A 79 -12.41 2.33 8.80
N SER A 80 -13.35 3.13 9.31
CA SER A 80 -14.10 4.07 8.49
C SER A 80 -13.27 5.19 7.89
N THR A 81 -12.16 5.57 8.53
CA THR A 81 -11.24 6.58 8.00
C THR A 81 -10.46 6.01 6.82
N VAL A 82 -9.92 4.79 6.95
CA VAL A 82 -9.26 4.09 5.84
C VAL A 82 -10.20 3.96 4.65
N GLN A 83 -11.46 3.55 4.89
CA GLN A 83 -12.46 3.41 3.83
C GLN A 83 -12.73 4.74 3.11
N LYS A 84 -12.85 5.85 3.85
CA LYS A 84 -13.03 7.19 3.26
C LYS A 84 -11.83 7.60 2.39
N PHE A 85 -10.61 7.29 2.81
CA PHE A 85 -9.40 7.60 2.03
C PHE A 85 -9.28 6.75 0.77
N ILE A 86 -9.72 5.48 0.81
CA ILE A 86 -9.81 4.63 -0.39
C ILE A 86 -10.82 5.24 -1.38
N ASP A 87 -12.03 5.59 -0.90
CA ASP A 87 -13.07 6.17 -1.74
C ASP A 87 -12.64 7.51 -2.34
N TYR A 88 -12.04 8.38 -1.53
CA TYR A 88 -11.51 9.65 -1.99
C TYR A 88 -10.43 9.46 -3.07
N SER A 89 -9.50 8.54 -2.85
CA SER A 89 -8.43 8.24 -3.81
C SER A 89 -8.98 7.70 -5.12
N ALA A 90 -9.97 6.80 -5.06
CA ALA A 90 -10.63 6.25 -6.24
C ALA A 90 -11.38 7.35 -7.04
N CYS A 91 -12.17 8.18 -6.35
CA CYS A 91 -12.92 9.26 -6.99
C CYS A 91 -12.03 10.34 -7.64
N ASN A 92 -10.82 10.55 -7.11
CA ASN A 92 -9.88 11.56 -7.59
C ASN A 92 -8.74 10.99 -8.45
N ASN A 93 -8.83 9.70 -8.82
CA ASN A 93 -7.81 9.00 -9.62
C ASN A 93 -6.40 9.08 -9.01
N LEU A 94 -6.30 9.12 -7.68
CA LEU A 94 -5.03 9.07 -6.94
C LEU A 94 -4.50 7.63 -6.90
N LEU A 95 -3.21 7.46 -6.63
CA LEU A 95 -2.61 6.13 -6.51
C LEU A 95 -3.20 5.37 -5.30
N ILE A 96 -3.62 4.14 -5.54
CA ILE A 96 -4.07 3.20 -4.51
C ILE A 96 -3.17 1.97 -4.60
N CYS A 97 -2.35 1.77 -3.58
CA CYS A 97 -1.34 0.73 -3.57
C CYS A 97 -1.66 -0.26 -2.45
N ALA A 98 -1.77 -1.54 -2.78
CA ALA A 98 -2.11 -2.58 -1.81
C ALA A 98 -1.26 -3.84 -2.03
N ILE A 99 -0.79 -4.47 -0.96
CA ILE A 99 0.10 -5.63 -1.04
C ILE A 99 -0.41 -6.80 -0.21
N CYS A 100 -0.09 -8.01 -0.62
CA CYS A 100 -0.34 -9.26 0.10
C CYS A 100 -1.87 -9.56 0.22
N ALA A 101 -2.41 -9.53 1.43
CA ALA A 101 -3.85 -9.69 1.66
C ALA A 101 -4.65 -8.39 1.36
N ALA A 102 -4.02 -7.22 1.42
CA ALA A 102 -4.72 -5.93 1.33
C ALA A 102 -5.43 -5.66 -0.02
N PRO A 103 -5.02 -6.20 -1.18
CA PRO A 103 -5.81 -6.10 -2.42
C PRO A 103 -7.25 -6.62 -2.29
N SER A 104 -7.54 -7.51 -1.33
CA SER A 104 -8.92 -7.96 -1.05
C SER A 104 -9.85 -6.80 -0.68
N ILE A 105 -9.35 -5.81 0.06
CA ILE A 105 -10.10 -4.60 0.42
C ILE A 105 -10.60 -3.87 -0.84
N LEU A 106 -9.73 -3.78 -1.86
CA LEU A 106 -10.06 -3.14 -3.14
C LEU A 106 -11.06 -3.99 -3.95
N GLY A 107 -10.91 -5.32 -3.89
CA GLY A 107 -11.86 -6.26 -4.49
C GLY A 107 -13.26 -6.12 -3.90
N HIS A 108 -13.39 -6.10 -2.57
CA HIS A 108 -14.68 -5.92 -1.88
C HIS A 108 -15.35 -4.56 -2.19
N LYS A 109 -14.56 -3.56 -2.56
CA LYS A 109 -15.05 -2.26 -3.01
C LYS A 109 -15.33 -2.19 -4.52
N ASN A 110 -15.20 -3.30 -5.25
CA ASN A 110 -15.33 -3.37 -6.71
C ASN A 110 -14.36 -2.45 -7.49
N LEU A 111 -13.26 -2.01 -6.86
CA LEU A 111 -12.26 -1.14 -7.49
C LEU A 111 -11.35 -1.91 -8.47
N LEU A 112 -11.36 -3.24 -8.40
CA LEU A 112 -10.57 -4.12 -9.26
C LEU A 112 -11.36 -4.64 -10.47
N ASN A 113 -12.62 -4.26 -10.62
CA ASN A 113 -13.45 -4.71 -11.73
C ASN A 113 -12.86 -4.28 -13.09
N GLY A 114 -12.55 -5.27 -13.94
CA GLY A 114 -11.92 -5.07 -15.24
C GLY A 114 -10.45 -4.70 -15.20
N LYS A 115 -9.79 -4.75 -14.03
CA LYS A 115 -8.37 -4.49 -13.87
C LYS A 115 -7.56 -5.77 -13.71
N THR A 116 -6.28 -5.69 -14.07
CA THR A 116 -5.31 -6.74 -13.76
C THR A 116 -4.74 -6.51 -12.36
N ALA A 117 -4.70 -7.54 -11.52
CA ALA A 117 -4.22 -7.43 -10.14
C ALA A 117 -3.57 -8.73 -9.66
N THR A 118 -2.77 -8.62 -8.60
CA THR A 118 -2.19 -9.74 -7.88
C THR A 118 -2.41 -9.59 -6.38
N CYS A 119 -2.29 -10.69 -5.64
CA CYS A 119 -2.39 -10.72 -4.18
C CYS A 119 -1.61 -11.90 -3.60
N PHE A 120 -1.61 -12.02 -2.29
CA PHE A 120 -1.06 -13.19 -1.62
C PHE A 120 -1.85 -14.46 -1.98
N PRO A 121 -1.19 -15.60 -2.23
CA PRO A 121 -1.85 -16.88 -2.53
C PRO A 121 -2.94 -17.23 -1.49
N GLY A 122 -4.14 -17.53 -1.98
CA GLY A 122 -5.32 -17.80 -1.17
C GLY A 122 -6.31 -16.63 -1.06
N PHE A 123 -5.94 -15.43 -1.51
CA PHE A 123 -6.84 -14.25 -1.55
C PHE A 123 -7.39 -13.95 -2.95
N GLU A 124 -7.11 -14.79 -3.94
CA GLU A 124 -7.50 -14.54 -5.34
C GLU A 124 -9.01 -14.38 -5.51
N LYS A 125 -9.80 -15.11 -4.73
CA LYS A 125 -11.27 -15.07 -4.78
C LYS A 125 -11.85 -13.76 -4.26
N GLU A 126 -11.07 -13.04 -3.45
CA GLU A 126 -11.47 -11.76 -2.87
C GLU A 126 -11.21 -10.58 -3.81
N LEU A 127 -10.45 -10.80 -4.90
CA LEU A 127 -10.20 -9.78 -5.93
C LEU A 127 -11.35 -9.74 -6.94
N LEU A 128 -12.53 -9.34 -6.48
CA LEU A 128 -13.76 -9.39 -7.26
C LEU A 128 -13.64 -8.60 -8.57
N GLY A 129 -13.91 -9.29 -9.69
CA GLY A 129 -13.88 -8.70 -11.03
C GLY A 129 -12.50 -8.46 -11.64
N ALA A 130 -11.41 -8.81 -10.93
CA ALA A 130 -10.06 -8.67 -11.44
C ALA A 130 -9.67 -9.80 -12.40
N THR A 131 -8.78 -9.47 -13.35
CA THR A 131 -7.97 -10.47 -14.05
C THR A 131 -6.72 -10.71 -13.22
N LEU A 132 -6.54 -11.96 -12.78
CA LEU A 132 -5.39 -12.31 -11.92
C LEU A 132 -4.10 -12.39 -12.73
N SER A 133 -3.02 -11.82 -12.19
CA SER A 133 -1.66 -11.95 -12.74
C SER A 133 -0.76 -12.74 -11.78
N PRO A 134 0.14 -13.59 -12.28
CA PRO A 134 1.17 -14.22 -11.47
C PRO A 134 2.35 -13.31 -11.16
N ASP A 135 2.40 -12.11 -11.72
CA ASP A 135 3.52 -11.18 -11.53
C ASP A 135 3.61 -10.70 -10.09
N PRO A 136 4.84 -10.54 -9.55
CA PRO A 136 5.04 -10.12 -8.17
C PRO A 136 4.48 -8.73 -7.86
N VAL A 137 4.45 -7.84 -8.85
CA VAL A 137 3.87 -6.50 -8.77
C VAL A 137 3.12 -6.22 -10.06
N VAL A 138 1.90 -5.69 -9.93
CA VAL A 138 1.04 -5.33 -11.06
C VAL A 138 0.58 -3.90 -10.90
N ARG A 139 0.70 -3.11 -11.97
CA ARG A 139 0.11 -1.78 -12.06
C ARG A 139 -0.91 -1.74 -13.17
N ASP A 140 -2.12 -1.33 -12.84
CA ASP A 140 -3.20 -1.09 -13.81
C ASP A 140 -3.83 0.28 -13.52
N GLY A 141 -3.44 1.26 -14.36
CA GLY A 141 -3.82 2.65 -14.17
C GLY A 141 -3.26 3.22 -12.87
N ASN A 142 -4.15 3.65 -12.00
CA ASN A 142 -3.83 4.22 -10.68
C ASN A 142 -3.82 3.18 -9.54
N ILE A 143 -4.02 1.90 -9.82
CA ILE A 143 -3.95 0.83 -8.83
C ILE A 143 -2.65 0.04 -8.99
N ILE A 144 -1.93 -0.16 -7.89
CA ILE A 144 -0.73 -0.98 -7.82
C ILE A 144 -0.97 -2.06 -6.77
N THR A 145 -0.82 -3.33 -7.19
CA THR A 145 -0.94 -4.47 -6.30
C THR A 145 0.34 -5.30 -6.28
N ALA A 146 0.63 -5.97 -5.17
CA ALA A 146 1.76 -6.90 -5.06
C ALA A 146 1.39 -8.14 -4.24
N TYR A 147 2.08 -9.25 -4.48
CA TYR A 147 1.66 -10.53 -3.94
C TYR A 147 2.07 -10.78 -2.48
N GLY A 148 3.04 -10.06 -1.92
CA GLY A 148 3.44 -10.28 -0.52
C GLY A 148 4.84 -9.77 -0.19
N ALA A 149 5.32 -10.04 1.01
CA ALA A 149 6.54 -9.50 1.61
C ALA A 149 7.79 -9.65 0.73
N GLY A 150 7.90 -10.74 -0.01
CA GLY A 150 9.00 -10.96 -0.96
C GLY A 150 9.06 -9.93 -2.10
N ALA A 151 7.95 -9.24 -2.39
CA ALA A 151 7.86 -8.19 -3.40
C ALA A 151 7.86 -6.76 -2.82
N ALA A 152 8.04 -6.59 -1.51
CA ALA A 152 7.86 -5.29 -0.84
C ALA A 152 8.75 -4.18 -1.41
N PHE A 153 9.99 -4.50 -1.77
CA PHE A 153 10.90 -3.54 -2.41
C PHE A 153 10.48 -3.22 -3.84
N ASP A 154 10.14 -4.23 -4.65
CA ASP A 154 9.66 -4.03 -6.03
C ASP A 154 8.35 -3.22 -6.04
N PHE A 155 7.46 -3.48 -5.08
CA PHE A 155 6.25 -2.69 -4.86
C PHE A 155 6.56 -1.21 -4.58
N GLY A 156 7.49 -0.93 -3.67
CA GLY A 156 7.95 0.43 -3.39
C GLY A 156 8.57 1.11 -4.61
N PHE A 157 9.37 0.40 -5.40
CA PHE A 157 9.97 0.92 -6.62
C PHE A 157 8.94 1.14 -7.73
N GLU A 158 7.89 0.33 -7.82
CA GLU A 158 6.80 0.55 -8.78
C GLU A 158 5.98 1.79 -8.40
N ILE A 159 5.70 2.01 -7.11
CA ILE A 159 5.08 3.25 -6.63
C ILE A 159 5.95 4.45 -6.97
N LEU A 160 7.26 4.37 -6.73
CA LEU A 160 8.20 5.43 -7.09
C LEU A 160 8.21 5.68 -8.61
N SER A 161 8.20 4.63 -9.41
CA SER A 161 8.13 4.71 -10.88
C SER A 161 6.84 5.40 -11.34
N ALA A 162 5.72 5.15 -10.67
CA ALA A 162 4.44 5.80 -10.96
C ALA A 162 4.48 7.31 -10.70
N VAL A 163 5.26 7.77 -9.70
CA VAL A 163 5.32 9.18 -9.27
C VAL A 163 6.41 9.96 -10.00
N LYS A 164 7.62 9.41 -10.09
CA LYS A 164 8.82 10.10 -10.61
C LYS A 164 9.36 9.54 -11.93
N GLY A 165 8.70 8.53 -12.48
CA GLY A 165 9.11 7.87 -13.71
C GLY A 165 10.12 6.74 -13.48
N LYS A 166 10.17 5.84 -14.47
CA LYS A 166 10.98 4.61 -14.41
C LYS A 166 12.47 4.88 -14.25
N ASP A 167 13.01 5.84 -14.96
CA ASP A 167 14.46 6.13 -14.94
C ASP A 167 14.92 6.60 -13.55
N PHE A 168 14.09 7.39 -12.86
CA PHE A 168 14.37 7.83 -11.49
C PHE A 168 14.34 6.64 -10.53
N SER A 169 13.32 5.80 -10.63
CA SER A 169 13.18 4.58 -9.84
C SER A 169 14.38 3.63 -10.03
N ASP A 170 14.77 3.38 -11.29
CA ASP A 170 15.91 2.52 -11.63
C ASP A 170 17.24 3.08 -11.09
N ASN A 171 17.43 4.40 -11.09
CA ASN A 171 18.60 5.03 -10.50
C ASN A 171 18.66 4.86 -8.98
N LEU A 172 17.55 5.07 -8.28
CA LEU A 172 17.48 4.84 -6.83
C LEU A 172 17.71 3.36 -6.49
N ARG A 173 17.13 2.43 -7.28
CA ARG A 173 17.36 0.99 -7.16
C ARG A 173 18.85 0.63 -7.20
N LYS A 174 19.59 1.21 -8.14
CA LYS A 174 21.05 1.03 -8.25
C LYS A 174 21.81 1.62 -7.04
N GLN A 175 21.41 2.79 -6.56
CA GLN A 175 22.02 3.42 -5.38
C GLN A 175 21.82 2.57 -4.12
N MET A 176 20.65 1.99 -3.95
CA MET A 176 20.32 1.06 -2.86
C MET A 176 20.96 -0.32 -3.02
N LYS A 177 21.69 -0.58 -4.13
CA LYS A 177 22.26 -1.90 -4.45
C LYS A 177 21.19 -3.01 -4.53
N TYR A 178 19.98 -2.64 -4.82
CA TYR A 178 18.91 -3.57 -5.09
C TYR A 178 19.02 -4.11 -6.53
N LYS A 179 18.86 -5.43 -6.68
CA LYS A 179 19.06 -6.15 -7.95
C LYS A 179 17.91 -5.94 -8.94
#